data_ee0639573df23d93fa78c85a339cc021
#
_entry.id   ee0639573df23d93fa78c85a339cc021
#
_cell.length_a   1.000
_cell.length_b   1.000
_cell.length_c   1.000
_cell.angle_alpha   90.00
_cell.angle_beta   90.00
_cell.angle_gamma   90.00
#
_symmetry.space_group_name_H-M   'P 1'
#
loop_
_entity.id
_entity.type
_entity.pdbx_description
1 polymer ?
#
loop_
_entity_poly.entity_id
_entity_poly.type
_entity_poly.pdbx_seq_one_letter_code
_entity_poly.pdbx_strand_id
1 'polypeptide(L)'
;EDLSRGLGDVYKRQGVFEPTIKDICRIVHENGGQVYLDGANLNAQVGLAKPGNYGADVCHLNLHKTFCIPHGGGGPGVGPIGVASHLTPFINQRVSASKFGSASILPISWMYIRMMGGEGLRKASEISLLSANWLAHQIDPYFKVLYKAENGRVAHECIFDCRTLPVTAEDVAKRLMDYGFHAPTLSWPVTNTMMVEPTAVSYTHLTLPTTVF
;
A
#
# COMPACT_ATOMS: atom_id res chain seq x y z
N GLU A 1 20.89 10.67 17.66
CA GLU A 1 20.60 10.81 16.23
C GLU A 1 19.23 10.25 15.94
N ASP A 2 18.51 11.00 15.15
CA ASP A 2 17.07 10.90 14.94
C ASP A 2 16.66 9.58 14.25
N LEU A 3 16.55 8.51 15.03
CA LEU A 3 15.94 7.23 14.60
C LEU A 3 14.44 7.38 14.29
N SER A 4 13.87 8.58 14.51
CA SER A 4 12.45 8.88 14.24
C SER A 4 12.15 9.04 12.75
N ARG A 5 13.14 9.18 11.89
CA ARG A 5 12.95 9.24 10.44
C ARG A 5 13.04 7.85 9.82
N GLY A 6 12.00 7.11 10.06
CA GLY A 6 11.43 6.03 9.26
C GLY A 6 12.33 5.23 8.34
N LEU A 7 13.19 4.36 8.84
CA LEU A 7 13.70 3.22 8.09
C LEU A 7 12.58 2.41 7.41
N GLY A 8 11.37 2.40 8.00
CA GLY A 8 10.22 1.69 7.46
C GLY A 8 9.59 2.31 6.21
N ASP A 9 9.72 3.61 6.01
CA ASP A 9 9.06 4.29 4.89
C ASP A 9 9.79 4.04 3.55
N VAL A 10 11.10 3.99 3.56
CA VAL A 10 11.91 3.72 2.37
C VAL A 10 11.73 2.28 1.90
N TYR A 11 11.73 1.31 2.80
CA TYR A 11 11.60 -0.11 2.45
C TYR A 11 10.19 -0.49 2.00
N LYS A 12 9.14 0.02 2.62
CA LYS A 12 7.76 -0.27 2.23
C LYS A 12 7.40 0.33 0.86
N ARG A 13 7.96 1.49 0.55
CA ARG A 13 7.70 2.19 -0.72
C ARG A 13 8.59 1.74 -1.88
N GLN A 14 9.46 0.77 -1.66
CA GLN A 14 10.23 0.13 -2.72
C GLN A 14 9.50 -1.04 -3.40
N GLY A 15 8.27 -1.34 -2.97
CA GLY A 15 7.50 -2.49 -3.46
C GLY A 15 8.04 -3.85 -3.00
N VAL A 16 8.80 -3.89 -1.91
CA VAL A 16 9.41 -5.11 -1.36
C VAL A 16 9.03 -5.25 0.12
N PHE A 17 8.77 -6.47 0.55
CA PHE A 17 8.54 -6.77 1.96
C PHE A 17 9.86 -6.88 2.72
N GLU A 18 9.94 -6.26 3.90
CA GLU A 18 11.12 -6.29 4.76
C GLU A 18 11.20 -7.61 5.55
N PRO A 19 12.13 -8.53 5.22
CA PRO A 19 12.20 -9.83 5.88
C PRO A 19 12.68 -9.73 7.34
N THR A 20 13.42 -8.69 7.70
CA THR A 20 13.99 -8.48 9.03
C THR A 20 13.09 -7.66 9.97
N ILE A 21 11.84 -7.40 9.57
CA ILE A 21 10.93 -6.52 10.31
C ILE A 21 10.76 -6.92 11.79
N LYS A 22 10.77 -8.22 12.10
CA LYS A 22 10.67 -8.68 13.49
C LYS A 22 11.89 -8.29 14.33
N ASP A 23 13.08 -8.40 13.74
CA ASP A 23 14.32 -8.00 14.43
C ASP A 23 14.40 -6.49 14.60
N ILE A 24 13.97 -5.72 13.59
CA ILE A 24 13.86 -4.27 13.69
C ILE A 24 12.94 -3.88 14.84
N CYS A 25 11.73 -4.44 14.91
CA CYS A 25 10.79 -4.17 15.99
C CYS A 25 11.38 -4.53 17.35
N ARG A 26 12.00 -5.70 17.47
CA ARG A 26 12.65 -6.15 18.71
C ARG A 26 13.73 -5.17 19.17
N ILE A 27 14.63 -4.76 18.27
CA ILE A 27 15.71 -3.83 18.60
C ILE A 27 15.15 -2.48 19.06
N VAL A 28 14.12 -1.97 18.39
CA VAL A 28 13.45 -0.72 18.77
C VAL A 28 12.86 -0.83 20.18
N HIS A 29 12.16 -1.92 20.47
CA HIS A 29 11.54 -2.16 21.79
C HIS A 29 12.58 -2.34 22.89
N GLU A 30 13.65 -3.08 22.65
CA GLU A 30 14.77 -3.25 23.60
C GLU A 30 15.43 -1.92 23.98
N ASN A 31 15.34 -0.91 23.13
CA ASN A 31 15.82 0.44 23.37
C ASN A 31 14.73 1.43 23.82
N GLY A 32 13.57 0.94 24.24
CA GLY A 32 12.47 1.76 24.77
C GLY A 32 11.65 2.51 23.73
N GLY A 33 11.85 2.23 22.44
CA GLY A 33 11.11 2.84 21.34
C GLY A 33 9.77 2.14 21.07
N GLN A 34 8.97 2.75 20.19
CA GLN A 34 7.71 2.20 19.69
C GLN A 34 7.75 2.14 18.16
N VAL A 35 7.08 1.17 17.58
CA VAL A 35 7.04 0.97 16.12
C VAL A 35 5.70 1.41 15.55
N TYR A 36 5.71 2.46 14.75
CA TYR A 36 4.57 2.90 13.97
C TYR A 36 4.65 2.30 12.55
N LEU A 37 3.65 1.51 12.19
CA LEU A 37 3.50 1.00 10.84
C LEU A 37 2.60 1.91 10.03
N ASP A 38 3.11 2.43 8.94
CA ASP A 38 2.28 3.01 7.90
C ASP A 38 1.50 1.91 7.18
N GLY A 39 0.27 1.69 7.61
CA GLY A 39 -0.68 0.75 7.02
C GLY A 39 -1.59 1.36 5.97
N ALA A 40 -1.24 2.53 5.42
CA ALA A 40 -2.03 3.23 4.41
C ALA A 40 -2.47 2.32 3.26
N ASN A 41 -1.59 1.41 2.84
CA ASN A 41 -1.90 0.39 1.85
C ASN A 41 -1.57 -1.00 2.42
N LEU A 42 -2.59 -1.80 2.66
CA LEU A 42 -2.48 -3.18 3.14
C LEU A 42 -2.79 -4.23 2.06
N ASN A 43 -2.81 -3.85 0.78
CA ASN A 43 -3.21 -4.75 -0.31
C ASN A 43 -2.34 -6.02 -0.41
N ALA A 44 -1.10 -6.00 0.07
CA ALA A 44 -0.24 -7.17 0.16
C ALA A 44 -0.29 -7.91 1.50
N GLN A 45 -1.08 -7.44 2.46
CA GLN A 45 -0.98 -7.93 3.85
C GLN A 45 -2.28 -8.54 4.38
N VAL A 46 -3.45 -8.07 3.95
CA VAL A 46 -4.73 -8.52 4.52
C VAL A 46 -4.88 -10.04 4.37
N GLY A 47 -5.07 -10.73 5.50
CA GLY A 47 -5.17 -12.19 5.55
C GLY A 47 -3.85 -12.95 5.41
N LEU A 48 -2.73 -12.27 5.10
CA LEU A 48 -1.39 -12.87 4.92
C LEU A 48 -0.43 -12.49 6.06
N ALA A 49 -0.44 -11.23 6.47
CA ALA A 49 0.41 -10.72 7.55
C ALA A 49 -0.43 -9.96 8.58
N LYS A 50 0.01 -10.02 9.83
CA LYS A 50 -0.65 -9.33 10.96
C LYS A 50 0.34 -8.38 11.61
N PRO A 51 0.15 -7.05 11.49
CA PRO A 51 1.07 -6.06 12.04
C PRO A 51 1.47 -6.28 13.49
N GLY A 52 0.52 -6.58 14.38
CA GLY A 52 0.79 -6.89 15.76
C GLY A 52 1.66 -8.13 16.01
N ASN A 53 1.68 -9.09 15.05
CA ASN A 53 2.46 -10.33 15.22
C ASN A 53 3.96 -10.15 14.90
N TYR A 54 4.30 -9.09 14.18
CA TYR A 54 5.71 -8.77 13.93
C TYR A 54 6.22 -7.57 14.74
N GLY A 55 5.38 -7.02 15.63
CA GLY A 55 5.81 -6.04 16.61
C GLY A 55 5.44 -4.59 16.30
N ALA A 56 4.51 -4.33 15.40
CA ALA A 56 3.98 -2.98 15.23
C ALA A 56 3.10 -2.59 16.43
N ASP A 57 3.36 -1.44 17.03
CA ASP A 57 2.62 -0.91 18.16
C ASP A 57 1.43 -0.05 17.73
N VAL A 58 1.56 0.63 16.60
CA VAL A 58 0.51 1.42 15.95
C VAL A 58 0.49 1.12 14.46
N CYS A 59 -0.70 0.99 13.91
CA CYS A 59 -0.91 0.88 12.47
C CYS A 59 -2.10 1.76 12.07
N HIS A 60 -1.90 2.73 11.19
CA HIS A 60 -3.01 3.43 10.55
C HIS A 60 -3.43 2.74 9.24
N LEU A 61 -4.68 2.96 8.84
CA LEU A 61 -5.24 2.38 7.63
C LEU A 61 -5.90 3.46 6.78
N ASN A 62 -5.70 3.37 5.46
CA ASN A 62 -6.48 4.15 4.52
C ASN A 62 -7.57 3.27 3.91
N LEU A 63 -8.81 3.50 4.32
CA LEU A 63 -9.95 2.71 3.84
C LEU A 63 -10.17 2.86 2.33
N HIS A 64 -9.79 3.99 1.75
CA HIS A 64 -9.89 4.26 0.31
C HIS A 64 -8.82 3.54 -0.54
N LYS A 65 -7.88 2.85 0.08
CA LYS A 65 -6.90 2.02 -0.64
C LYS A 65 -7.25 0.54 -0.60
N THR A 66 -7.49 -0.01 0.59
CA THR A 66 -7.65 -1.46 0.79
C THR A 66 -9.09 -1.85 1.10
N PHE A 67 -9.93 -0.93 1.58
CA PHE A 67 -11.26 -1.23 2.09
C PHE A 67 -12.39 -0.50 1.36
N CYS A 68 -12.18 -0.19 0.08
CA CYS A 68 -13.21 0.11 -0.93
C CYS A 68 -14.01 1.41 -0.76
N ILE A 69 -13.66 2.33 0.17
CA ILE A 69 -14.33 3.63 0.20
C ILE A 69 -13.80 4.55 -0.90
N PRO A 70 -14.60 5.49 -1.40
CA PRO A 70 -14.13 6.45 -2.39
C PRO A 70 -13.08 7.40 -1.80
N HIS A 71 -12.09 7.79 -2.61
CA HIS A 71 -11.10 8.81 -2.24
C HIS A 71 -11.69 10.23 -2.27
N GLY A 72 -12.62 10.51 -3.17
CA GLY A 72 -13.38 11.75 -3.25
C GLY A 72 -12.56 12.99 -3.61
N GLY A 73 -11.40 12.82 -4.26
CA GLY A 73 -10.54 13.94 -4.69
C GLY A 73 -9.75 14.65 -3.60
N GLY A 74 -9.93 14.28 -2.32
CA GLY A 74 -9.21 14.91 -1.20
C GLY A 74 -9.03 13.99 0.01
N GLY A 75 -9.47 12.77 -0.13
CA GLY A 75 -9.49 11.79 0.95
C GLY A 75 -10.66 11.99 1.92
N PRO A 76 -11.26 10.90 2.36
CA PRO A 76 -12.34 10.92 3.34
C PRO A 76 -11.83 11.32 4.72
N GLY A 77 -12.66 11.98 5.50
CA GLY A 77 -12.36 12.40 6.87
C GLY A 77 -12.41 11.25 7.89
N VAL A 78 -11.84 10.09 7.57
CA VAL A 78 -11.76 8.93 8.46
C VAL A 78 -10.44 8.21 8.28
N GLY A 79 -9.78 7.90 9.40
CA GLY A 79 -8.50 7.18 9.42
C GLY A 79 -8.46 6.23 10.62
N PRO A 80 -8.90 4.99 10.47
CA PRO A 80 -8.82 4.01 11.55
C PRO A 80 -7.35 3.74 11.91
N ILE A 81 -7.12 3.52 13.21
CA ILE A 81 -5.85 3.05 13.73
C ILE A 81 -6.06 1.79 14.56
N GLY A 82 -5.12 0.85 14.45
CA GLY A 82 -4.93 -0.22 15.40
C GLY A 82 -3.78 0.11 16.33
N VAL A 83 -3.92 -0.15 17.62
CA VAL A 83 -2.86 0.08 18.60
C VAL A 83 -2.64 -1.13 19.49
N ALA A 84 -1.40 -1.34 19.92
CA ALA A 84 -1.08 -2.33 20.93
C ALA A 84 -1.71 -1.96 22.29
N SER A 85 -2.03 -2.96 23.11
CA SER A 85 -2.79 -2.78 24.35
C SER A 85 -2.15 -1.79 25.33
N HIS A 86 -0.83 -1.74 25.43
CA HIS A 86 -0.11 -0.83 26.32
C HIS A 86 -0.26 0.65 25.93
N LEU A 87 -0.62 0.95 24.68
CA LEU A 87 -0.86 2.31 24.20
C LEU A 87 -2.31 2.78 24.39
N THR A 88 -3.23 1.86 24.71
CA THR A 88 -4.66 2.19 24.90
C THR A 88 -4.91 3.34 25.87
N PRO A 89 -4.21 3.44 27.03
CA PRO A 89 -4.41 4.56 27.97
C PRO A 89 -4.05 5.94 27.40
N PHE A 90 -3.24 5.97 26.34
CA PHE A 90 -2.76 7.23 25.74
C PHE A 90 -3.60 7.68 24.55
N ILE A 91 -4.60 6.89 24.12
CA ILE A 91 -5.47 7.27 23.02
C ILE A 91 -6.39 8.41 23.45
N ASN A 92 -6.15 9.59 22.90
CA ASN A 92 -7.04 10.73 23.12
C ASN A 92 -8.25 10.64 22.18
N GLN A 93 -9.45 10.54 22.74
CA GLN A 93 -10.70 10.46 21.96
C GLN A 93 -11.12 11.80 21.30
N ARG A 94 -10.34 12.88 21.46
CA ARG A 94 -10.69 14.25 21.00
C ARG A 94 -9.77 14.75 19.88
N VAL A 95 -9.19 13.87 19.10
CA VAL A 95 -8.20 14.26 18.06
C VAL A 95 -8.85 14.82 16.79
N SER A 96 -10.15 14.68 16.60
CA SER A 96 -10.86 15.17 15.43
C SER A 96 -12.12 15.96 15.81
N ALA A 97 -12.63 16.78 14.89
CA ALA A 97 -13.87 17.50 15.05
C ALA A 97 -15.10 16.60 15.27
N SER A 98 -15.03 15.37 14.81
CA SER A 98 -16.03 14.33 15.01
C SER A 98 -15.37 13.09 15.63
N LYS A 99 -16.06 12.45 16.59
CA LYS A 99 -15.58 11.26 17.31
C LYS A 99 -15.18 10.11 16.39
N PHE A 100 -15.86 9.95 15.27
CA PHE A 100 -15.66 8.86 14.32
C PHE A 100 -15.32 9.34 12.90
N GLY A 101 -14.89 10.59 12.76
CA GLY A 101 -14.66 11.19 11.45
C GLY A 101 -15.95 11.21 10.60
N SER A 102 -15.81 11.01 9.30
CA SER A 102 -16.94 10.90 8.36
C SER A 102 -17.58 9.51 8.46
N ALA A 103 -18.29 9.24 9.56
CA ALA A 103 -18.81 7.92 9.89
C ALA A 103 -19.76 7.34 8.83
N SER A 104 -20.41 8.18 8.03
CA SER A 104 -21.35 7.75 6.96
C SER A 104 -20.71 6.89 5.87
N ILE A 105 -19.38 6.91 5.71
CA ILE A 105 -18.68 6.08 4.71
C ILE A 105 -18.25 4.72 5.27
N LEU A 106 -18.25 4.51 6.59
CA LEU A 106 -17.86 3.23 7.22
C LEU A 106 -18.72 2.04 6.78
N PRO A 107 -20.04 2.17 6.53
CA PRO A 107 -20.85 1.09 5.99
C PRO A 107 -20.31 0.50 4.68
N ILE A 108 -19.63 1.28 3.84
CA ILE A 108 -19.03 0.79 2.58
C ILE A 108 -17.94 -0.24 2.90
N SER A 109 -16.99 0.08 3.76
CA SER A 109 -15.95 -0.86 4.19
C SER A 109 -16.53 -2.06 4.91
N TRP A 110 -17.54 -1.84 5.76
CA TRP A 110 -18.22 -2.93 6.46
C TRP A 110 -18.88 -3.91 5.48
N MET A 111 -19.61 -3.42 4.50
CA MET A 111 -20.24 -4.24 3.46
C MET A 111 -19.19 -4.99 2.64
N TYR A 112 -18.14 -4.31 2.21
CA TYR A 112 -17.03 -4.91 1.48
C TYR A 112 -16.42 -6.10 2.25
N ILE A 113 -16.08 -5.89 3.53
CA ILE A 113 -15.54 -6.93 4.39
C ILE A 113 -16.54 -8.09 4.58
N ARG A 114 -17.82 -7.78 4.75
CA ARG A 114 -18.88 -8.79 4.90
C ARG A 114 -19.10 -9.61 3.63
N MET A 115 -19.07 -8.97 2.47
CA MET A 115 -19.24 -9.63 1.18
C MET A 115 -18.04 -10.51 0.82
N MET A 116 -16.82 -10.03 1.06
CA MET A 116 -15.60 -10.76 0.75
C MET A 116 -15.34 -11.91 1.74
N GLY A 117 -15.67 -11.72 3.00
CA GLY A 117 -15.27 -12.62 4.07
C GLY A 117 -13.75 -12.71 4.24
N GLY A 118 -13.29 -13.49 5.21
CA GLY A 118 -11.84 -13.63 5.46
C GLY A 118 -11.09 -14.28 4.30
N GLU A 119 -11.70 -15.26 3.66
CA GLU A 119 -11.11 -15.97 2.51
C GLU A 119 -11.02 -15.06 1.28
N GLY A 120 -12.08 -14.32 0.96
CA GLY A 120 -12.08 -13.39 -0.17
C GLY A 120 -11.07 -12.26 0.00
N LEU A 121 -10.95 -11.70 1.19
CA LEU A 121 -9.95 -10.66 1.50
C LEU A 121 -8.53 -11.19 1.35
N ARG A 122 -8.26 -12.40 1.84
CA ARG A 122 -6.96 -13.05 1.66
C ARG A 122 -6.65 -13.27 0.18
N LYS A 123 -7.61 -13.81 -0.56
CA LYS A 123 -7.48 -14.05 -2.01
C LYS A 123 -7.22 -12.75 -2.78
N ALA A 124 -7.85 -11.65 -2.40
CA ALA A 124 -7.57 -10.34 -2.99
C ALA A 124 -6.11 -9.93 -2.81
N SER A 125 -5.53 -10.13 -1.62
CA SER A 125 -4.10 -9.89 -1.37
C SER A 125 -3.21 -10.81 -2.20
N GLU A 126 -3.52 -12.10 -2.27
CA GLU A 126 -2.78 -13.07 -3.08
C GLU A 126 -2.79 -12.71 -4.57
N ILE A 127 -3.94 -12.28 -5.10
CA ILE A 127 -4.07 -11.81 -6.49
C ILE A 127 -3.28 -10.53 -6.71
N SER A 128 -3.31 -9.57 -5.77
CA SER A 128 -2.51 -8.34 -5.87
C SER A 128 -1.02 -8.65 -5.99
N LEU A 129 -0.52 -9.55 -5.16
CA LEU A 129 0.88 -10.01 -5.22
C LEU A 129 1.19 -10.72 -6.55
N LEU A 130 0.31 -11.60 -7.00
CA LEU A 130 0.48 -12.33 -8.26
C LEU A 130 0.52 -11.37 -9.45
N SER A 131 -0.43 -10.42 -9.51
CA SER A 131 -0.54 -9.45 -10.60
C SER A 131 0.70 -8.56 -10.70
N ALA A 132 1.20 -8.06 -9.55
CA ALA A 132 2.41 -7.23 -9.52
C ALA A 132 3.65 -8.02 -9.98
N ASN A 133 3.80 -9.26 -9.53
CA ASN A 133 4.93 -10.10 -9.93
C ASN A 133 4.85 -10.52 -11.40
N TRP A 134 3.66 -10.82 -11.91
CA TRP A 134 3.45 -11.11 -13.32
C TRP A 134 3.81 -9.90 -14.19
N LEU A 135 3.30 -8.71 -13.82
CA LEU A 135 3.58 -7.47 -14.53
C LEU A 135 5.08 -7.13 -14.49
N ALA A 136 5.71 -7.24 -13.32
CA ALA A 136 7.14 -7.04 -13.16
C ALA A 136 7.94 -7.96 -14.09
N HIS A 137 7.58 -9.22 -14.18
CA HIS A 137 8.23 -10.19 -15.07
C HIS A 137 8.05 -9.83 -16.57
N GLN A 138 6.84 -9.45 -16.96
CA GLN A 138 6.55 -9.12 -18.37
C GLN A 138 7.25 -7.83 -18.82
N ILE A 139 7.38 -6.85 -17.94
CA ILE A 139 7.87 -5.51 -18.29
C ILE A 139 9.39 -5.35 -18.05
N ASP A 140 9.98 -6.12 -17.14
CA ASP A 140 11.42 -6.03 -16.78
C ASP A 140 12.39 -6.06 -17.99
N PRO A 141 12.11 -6.76 -19.09
CA PRO A 141 12.96 -6.67 -20.29
C PRO A 141 13.03 -5.28 -20.93
N TYR A 142 11.98 -4.48 -20.78
CA TYR A 142 11.84 -3.16 -21.40
C TYR A 142 12.11 -2.03 -20.40
N PHE A 143 11.57 -2.14 -19.19
CA PHE A 143 11.74 -1.22 -18.07
C PHE A 143 12.22 -2.02 -16.87
N LYS A 144 13.45 -1.83 -16.48
CA LYS A 144 14.02 -2.59 -15.36
C LYS A 144 13.26 -2.38 -14.07
N VAL A 145 12.93 -3.46 -13.39
CA VAL A 145 12.39 -3.39 -12.03
C VAL A 145 13.54 -3.02 -11.09
N LEU A 146 13.42 -1.86 -10.45
CA LEU A 146 14.52 -1.27 -9.68
C LEU A 146 14.79 -2.04 -8.38
N TYR A 147 13.74 -2.48 -7.70
CA TYR A 147 13.86 -3.19 -6.43
C TYR A 147 13.15 -4.54 -6.50
N LYS A 148 13.85 -5.56 -6.07
CA LYS A 148 13.34 -6.93 -5.93
C LYS A 148 13.87 -7.51 -4.62
N ALA A 149 13.09 -8.35 -3.96
CA ALA A 149 13.56 -9.13 -2.83
C ALA A 149 14.65 -10.15 -3.29
N GLU A 150 15.34 -10.78 -2.34
CA GLU A 150 16.37 -11.79 -2.63
C GLU A 150 15.88 -12.93 -3.52
N ASN A 151 14.60 -13.27 -3.42
CA ASN A 151 13.95 -14.28 -4.28
C ASN A 151 13.53 -13.73 -5.66
N GLY A 152 13.92 -12.51 -6.02
CA GLY A 152 13.62 -11.86 -7.30
C GLY A 152 12.19 -11.34 -7.44
N ARG A 153 11.40 -11.33 -6.36
CA ARG A 153 9.98 -10.94 -6.37
C ARG A 153 9.75 -9.54 -5.78
N VAL A 154 8.59 -8.99 -6.12
CA VAL A 154 8.04 -7.76 -5.56
C VAL A 154 6.80 -8.05 -4.69
N ALA A 155 6.32 -7.05 -3.94
CA ALA A 155 5.06 -7.13 -3.21
C ALA A 155 3.87 -6.89 -4.17
N HIS A 156 2.92 -6.02 -3.80
CA HIS A 156 1.74 -5.70 -4.63
C HIS A 156 1.96 -4.54 -5.59
N GLU A 157 3.13 -3.95 -5.57
CA GLU A 157 3.57 -2.85 -6.45
C GLU A 157 5.01 -3.09 -6.91
N CYS A 158 5.40 -2.47 -8.00
CA CYS A 158 6.75 -2.54 -8.52
C CYS A 158 7.21 -1.18 -9.04
N ILE A 159 8.52 -0.94 -8.97
CA ILE A 159 9.13 0.31 -9.40
C ILE A 159 9.94 0.05 -10.66
N PHE A 160 9.53 0.68 -11.75
CA PHE A 160 10.22 0.61 -13.02
C PHE A 160 11.16 1.80 -13.20
N ASP A 161 12.38 1.51 -13.60
CA ASP A 161 13.44 2.48 -13.82
C ASP A 161 13.40 3.07 -15.22
N CYS A 162 13.20 4.39 -15.33
CA CYS A 162 13.24 5.12 -16.62
C CYS A 162 14.54 5.91 -16.81
N ARG A 163 15.49 5.88 -15.88
CA ARG A 163 16.69 6.72 -15.91
C ARG A 163 17.62 6.44 -17.07
N THR A 164 17.59 5.24 -17.60
CA THR A 164 18.43 4.79 -18.72
C THR A 164 17.75 4.91 -20.08
N LEU A 165 16.50 5.38 -20.11
CA LEU A 165 15.71 5.48 -21.32
C LEU A 165 15.85 6.87 -21.97
N PRO A 166 15.64 6.99 -23.28
CA PRO A 166 15.64 8.28 -23.98
C PRO A 166 14.41 9.15 -23.70
N VAL A 167 13.49 8.67 -22.87
CA VAL A 167 12.24 9.31 -22.46
C VAL A 167 12.15 9.37 -20.95
N THR A 168 11.40 10.33 -20.42
CA THR A 168 11.18 10.47 -18.98
C THR A 168 10.03 9.58 -18.49
N ALA A 169 9.99 9.31 -17.20
CA ALA A 169 8.84 8.65 -16.58
C ALA A 169 7.53 9.45 -16.80
N GLU A 170 7.61 10.77 -16.88
CA GLU A 170 6.47 11.64 -17.19
C GLU A 170 5.96 11.44 -18.60
N ASP A 171 6.86 11.31 -19.59
CA ASP A 171 6.48 11.04 -20.99
C ASP A 171 5.76 9.69 -21.11
N VAL A 172 6.29 8.67 -20.44
CA VAL A 172 5.66 7.33 -20.39
C VAL A 172 4.29 7.40 -19.72
N ALA A 173 4.17 8.11 -18.61
CA ALA A 173 2.90 8.27 -17.91
C ALA A 173 1.84 8.98 -18.77
N LYS A 174 2.21 10.06 -19.45
CA LYS A 174 1.33 10.74 -20.42
C LYS A 174 0.89 9.80 -21.54
N ARG A 175 1.82 9.01 -22.05
CA ARG A 175 1.51 8.04 -23.10
C ARG A 175 0.57 6.92 -22.61
N LEU A 176 0.72 6.47 -21.38
CA LEU A 176 -0.23 5.53 -20.77
C LEU A 176 -1.64 6.12 -20.70
N MET A 177 -1.78 7.41 -20.38
CA MET A 177 -3.08 8.09 -20.39
C MET A 177 -3.72 8.14 -21.78
N ASP A 178 -2.93 8.29 -22.84
CA ASP A 178 -3.43 8.21 -24.23
C ASP A 178 -4.05 6.84 -24.55
N TYR A 179 -3.57 5.79 -23.89
CA TYR A 179 -4.12 4.43 -23.99
C TYR A 179 -5.22 4.13 -22.98
N GLY A 180 -5.68 5.13 -22.23
CA GLY A 180 -6.75 4.98 -21.24
C GLY A 180 -6.32 4.42 -19.88
N PHE A 181 -5.01 4.32 -19.62
CA PHE A 181 -4.52 3.92 -18.30
C PHE A 181 -4.39 5.13 -17.37
N HIS A 182 -4.60 4.90 -16.10
CA HIS A 182 -4.27 5.91 -15.09
C HIS A 182 -2.77 6.06 -14.96
N ALA A 183 -2.29 7.31 -14.87
CA ALA A 183 -0.87 7.56 -14.69
C ALA A 183 -0.35 6.94 -13.38
N PRO A 184 0.77 6.22 -13.41
CA PRO A 184 1.38 5.69 -12.20
C PRO A 184 1.97 6.84 -11.35
N THR A 185 2.31 6.54 -10.09
CA THR A 185 3.07 7.48 -9.25
C THR A 185 4.47 7.63 -9.83
N LEU A 186 4.89 8.89 -10.04
CA LEU A 186 6.16 9.22 -10.69
C LEU A 186 7.23 9.65 -9.68
N SER A 187 8.48 9.35 -10.02
CA SER A 187 9.67 9.84 -9.32
C SER A 187 9.64 9.56 -7.81
N TRP A 188 9.15 8.40 -7.45
CA TRP A 188 9.12 7.93 -6.07
C TRP A 188 9.40 6.43 -5.96
N PRO A 189 10.27 5.98 -5.04
CA PRO A 189 11.14 6.76 -4.12
C PRO A 189 12.36 7.38 -4.81
N VAL A 190 12.57 7.11 -6.07
CA VAL A 190 13.71 7.57 -6.87
C VAL A 190 13.22 8.42 -8.05
N THR A 191 13.94 9.51 -8.33
CA THR A 191 13.66 10.38 -9.48
C THR A 191 13.67 9.58 -10.79
N ASN A 192 12.75 9.92 -11.70
CA ASN A 192 12.59 9.31 -13.01
C ASN A 192 12.30 7.80 -12.96
N THR A 193 11.46 7.38 -12.02
CA THR A 193 10.91 6.04 -11.91
C THR A 193 9.39 6.07 -11.95
N MET A 194 8.77 4.93 -12.19
CA MET A 194 7.32 4.73 -12.12
C MET A 194 7.00 3.66 -11.08
N MET A 195 6.14 3.98 -10.12
CA MET A 195 5.57 2.99 -9.18
C MET A 195 4.23 2.52 -9.74
N VAL A 196 4.16 1.25 -10.09
CA VAL A 196 2.96 0.64 -10.66
C VAL A 196 2.36 -0.37 -9.68
N GLU A 197 1.10 -0.17 -9.37
CA GLU A 197 0.30 -1.04 -8.51
C GLU A 197 -0.88 -1.61 -9.31
N PRO A 198 -0.80 -2.84 -9.81
CA PRO A 198 -1.86 -3.46 -10.60
C PRO A 198 -2.91 -4.09 -9.70
N THR A 199 -3.54 -3.29 -8.84
CA THR A 199 -4.62 -3.74 -7.95
C THR A 199 -5.97 -3.23 -8.39
N ALA A 200 -7.01 -4.04 -8.19
CA ALA A 200 -8.37 -3.78 -8.68
C ALA A 200 -9.06 -2.57 -8.01
N VAL A 201 -8.51 -2.03 -6.94
CA VAL A 201 -9.19 -0.99 -6.13
C VAL A 201 -9.22 0.36 -6.83
N SER A 202 -8.31 0.61 -7.74
CA SER A 202 -8.10 1.95 -8.29
C SER A 202 -8.74 2.18 -9.65
N TYR A 203 -9.22 1.17 -10.35
CA TYR A 203 -9.37 1.34 -11.80
C TYR A 203 -10.56 0.68 -12.41
N THR A 204 -11.54 1.51 -12.70
CA THR A 204 -12.64 1.25 -13.61
C THR A 204 -12.21 0.92 -15.06
N HIS A 205 -10.97 1.18 -15.45
CA HIS A 205 -10.50 0.91 -16.81
C HIS A 205 -9.51 -0.26 -16.93
N LEU A 206 -9.02 -0.77 -15.79
CA LEU A 206 -8.45 -2.12 -15.73
C LEU A 206 -9.50 -3.18 -15.40
N THR A 207 -10.64 -2.81 -14.85
CA THR A 207 -11.82 -3.59 -15.13
C THR A 207 -12.01 -3.45 -16.65
N LEU A 208 -11.63 -4.48 -17.36
CA LEU A 208 -12.03 -4.73 -18.71
C LEU A 208 -13.36 -4.02 -18.98
N PRO A 209 -13.61 -3.57 -20.20
CA PRO A 209 -14.96 -3.30 -20.63
C PRO A 209 -15.76 -4.60 -20.53
N THR A 210 -16.06 -5.00 -19.31
CA THR A 210 -17.07 -5.99 -18.98
C THR A 210 -18.45 -5.41 -19.20
N THR A 211 -18.52 -4.28 -19.84
CA THR A 211 -19.73 -3.71 -20.42
C THR A 211 -19.88 -4.12 -21.87
N VAL A 212 -19.52 -5.33 -22.19
CA VAL A 212 -20.07 -6.00 -23.34
C VAL A 212 -21.02 -7.09 -22.82
N PHE A 213 -22.09 -6.63 -22.20
CA PHE A 213 -23.34 -7.40 -22.10
C PHE A 213 -24.50 -6.42 -22.04
#